data_f6dcfb60b9d754770168a50e139423f3
#
_entry.id   f6dcfb60b9d754770168a50e139423f3
#
_cell.length_a   1.000
_cell.length_b   1.000
_cell.length_c   1.000
_cell.angle_alpha   90.00
_cell.angle_beta   90.00
_cell.angle_gamma   90.00
#
_symmetry.space_group_name_H-M   'P 1'
#
loop_
_entity.id
_entity.type
_entity.pdbx_description
1 polymer ?
#
loop_
_entity_poly.entity_id
_entity_poly.type
_entity_poly.pdbx_seq_one_letter_code
_entity_poly.pdbx_strand_id
1 'polypeptide(L)'
;FCTVNSLLLVCKHVAQYGILGIGMTYVIITGGIDLSVGSVVGLVGMIAGGLIQEGLTLKFAGVTLYFSVPAITVICIIIGIIIGIVNGALIAKCKLAPFIVTLGTMYIGRGLANIRSGGNTFSSIKGQEALGNVGIMQFDSRVFAVGGFPGIPIAAILFLILAVIAAFVLKKTPFGWHILAIGGNEKAARLSGIKVEKNIILVYAISGACSALIGLVTMAQIAASHPNTGDTWEMNAIAAVVLGGTSMAGGVGTIGGTVIGAFVIGIINDGMTMCGVSEFWQKVIKGLVIILAVLIDQFQRNLQAK
;
A
#
# COMPACT_ATOMS: atom_id res chain seq x y z
N PHE A 1 -15.22 -4.12 -21.77
CA PHE A 1 -14.79 -3.05 -20.83
C PHE A 1 -15.99 -2.38 -20.15
N CYS A 2 -17.03 -2.01 -20.88
CA CYS A 2 -18.16 -1.21 -20.36
C CYS A 2 -19.26 -2.02 -19.65
N THR A 3 -18.97 -3.19 -19.08
CA THR A 3 -19.92 -3.89 -18.21
C THR A 3 -19.78 -3.45 -16.76
N VAL A 4 -20.86 -3.48 -15.99
CA VAL A 4 -20.85 -3.12 -14.56
C VAL A 4 -19.81 -3.95 -13.80
N ASN A 5 -19.70 -5.25 -14.09
CA ASN A 5 -18.74 -6.13 -13.44
C ASN A 5 -17.29 -5.75 -13.76
N SER A 6 -16.99 -5.37 -15.01
CA SER A 6 -15.65 -4.90 -15.39
C SER A 6 -15.28 -3.60 -14.66
N LEU A 7 -16.21 -2.65 -14.57
CA LEU A 7 -15.99 -1.40 -13.82
C LEU A 7 -15.76 -1.65 -12.33
N LEU A 8 -16.49 -2.59 -11.72
CA LEU A 8 -16.30 -2.97 -10.33
C LEU A 8 -14.95 -3.67 -10.10
N LEU A 9 -14.45 -4.43 -11.07
CA LEU A 9 -13.10 -5.01 -11.03
C LEU A 9 -12.04 -3.91 -11.07
N VAL A 10 -12.17 -2.95 -12.00
CA VAL A 10 -11.30 -1.76 -12.04
C VAL A 10 -11.31 -1.03 -10.70
N CYS A 11 -12.50 -0.82 -10.08
CA CYS A 11 -12.59 -0.19 -8.76
C CYS A 11 -11.82 -0.95 -7.66
N LYS A 12 -11.80 -2.31 -7.71
CA LYS A 12 -11.00 -3.12 -6.77
C LYS A 12 -9.50 -2.85 -6.94
N HIS A 13 -8.98 -2.88 -8.16
CA HIS A 13 -7.55 -2.64 -8.43
C HIS A 13 -7.16 -1.19 -8.18
N VAL A 14 -8.01 -0.22 -8.54
CA VAL A 14 -7.83 1.19 -8.19
C VAL A 14 -7.72 1.37 -6.68
N ALA A 15 -8.57 0.68 -5.90
CA ALA A 15 -8.50 0.75 -4.44
C ALA A 15 -7.18 0.19 -3.89
N GLN A 16 -6.65 -0.90 -4.47
CA GLN A 16 -5.36 -1.47 -4.08
C GLN A 16 -4.21 -0.48 -4.31
N TYR A 17 -4.08 0.02 -5.54
CA TYR A 17 -3.02 0.98 -5.88
C TYR A 17 -3.23 2.32 -5.18
N GLY A 18 -4.47 2.72 -4.98
CA GLY A 18 -4.83 3.96 -4.32
C GLY A 18 -4.52 3.98 -2.83
N ILE A 19 -4.81 2.92 -2.09
CA ILE A 19 -4.46 2.82 -0.65
C ILE A 19 -2.94 2.80 -0.46
N LEU A 20 -2.21 2.02 -1.29
CA LEU A 20 -0.75 2.07 -1.29
C LEU A 20 -0.23 3.45 -1.68
N GLY A 21 -0.85 4.08 -2.68
CA GLY A 21 -0.55 5.44 -3.12
C GLY A 21 -0.77 6.49 -2.04
N ILE A 22 -1.80 6.35 -1.19
CA ILE A 22 -2.01 7.26 -0.04
C ILE A 22 -0.80 7.23 0.90
N GLY A 23 -0.35 6.05 1.32
CA GLY A 23 0.85 5.90 2.14
C GLY A 23 2.09 6.46 1.44
N MET A 24 2.26 6.12 0.17
CA MET A 24 3.38 6.57 -0.66
C MET A 24 3.38 8.09 -0.87
N THR A 25 2.22 8.74 -0.93
CA THR A 25 2.12 10.21 -1.07
C THR A 25 2.79 10.92 0.10
N TYR A 26 2.53 10.48 1.33
CA TYR A 26 3.19 11.04 2.51
C TYR A 26 4.70 10.84 2.46
N VAL A 27 5.15 9.65 2.03
CA VAL A 27 6.58 9.33 1.89
C VAL A 27 7.23 10.22 0.84
N ILE A 28 6.65 10.34 -0.36
CA ILE A 28 7.22 11.14 -1.46
C ILE A 28 7.20 12.63 -1.12
N ILE A 29 6.15 13.14 -0.46
CA ILE A 29 6.12 14.54 0.01
C ILE A 29 7.32 14.86 0.92
N THR A 30 7.84 13.91 1.72
CA THR A 30 9.04 14.13 2.54
C THR A 30 10.36 13.91 1.78
N GLY A 31 10.31 13.69 0.46
CA GLY A 31 11.49 13.40 -0.37
C GLY A 31 11.98 11.95 -0.25
N GLY A 32 11.18 11.05 0.35
CA GLY A 32 11.48 9.63 0.48
C GLY A 32 10.87 8.77 -0.63
N ILE A 33 11.27 7.50 -0.67
CA ILE A 33 10.66 6.45 -1.50
C ILE A 33 10.54 5.20 -0.64
N ASP A 34 9.41 4.49 -0.72
CA ASP A 34 9.19 3.24 0.01
C ASP A 34 8.97 2.08 -0.97
N LEU A 35 10.03 1.34 -1.25
CA LEU A 35 9.99 0.16 -2.11
C LEU A 35 9.47 -1.10 -1.38
N SER A 36 9.34 -1.04 -0.06
CA SER A 36 8.94 -2.20 0.73
C SER A 36 7.44 -2.50 0.70
N VAL A 37 6.60 -1.55 0.25
CA VAL A 37 5.13 -1.65 0.33
C VAL A 37 4.59 -2.94 -0.26
N GLY A 38 5.07 -3.36 -1.45
CA GLY A 38 4.63 -4.59 -2.10
C GLY A 38 5.04 -5.86 -1.34
N SER A 39 6.24 -5.89 -0.76
CA SER A 39 6.70 -7.01 0.06
C SER A 39 5.96 -7.11 1.40
N VAL A 40 5.59 -5.97 1.99
CA VAL A 40 4.76 -5.92 3.21
C VAL A 40 3.36 -6.46 2.92
N VAL A 41 2.76 -6.14 1.76
CA VAL A 41 1.49 -6.74 1.29
C VAL A 41 1.59 -8.27 1.28
N GLY A 42 2.63 -8.82 0.65
CA GLY A 42 2.86 -10.26 0.57
C GLY A 42 3.08 -10.88 1.95
N LEU A 43 3.98 -10.32 2.75
CA LEU A 43 4.30 -10.82 4.09
C LEU A 43 3.07 -10.84 5.01
N VAL A 44 2.31 -9.75 5.04
CA VAL A 44 1.09 -9.66 5.85
C VAL A 44 0.04 -10.66 5.39
N GLY A 45 -0.16 -10.81 4.07
CA GLY A 45 -1.03 -11.85 3.53
C GLY A 45 -0.61 -13.27 3.99
N MET A 46 0.69 -13.57 3.93
CA MET A 46 1.23 -14.87 4.38
C MET A 46 1.08 -15.11 5.89
N ILE A 47 1.27 -14.06 6.70
CA ILE A 47 1.06 -14.14 8.15
C ILE A 47 -0.42 -14.40 8.46
N ALA A 48 -1.32 -13.59 7.86
CA ALA A 48 -2.75 -13.74 8.06
C ALA A 48 -3.27 -15.11 7.59
N GLY A 49 -2.87 -15.55 6.40
CA GLY A 49 -3.24 -16.86 5.86
C GLY A 49 -2.78 -18.00 6.76
N GLY A 50 -1.53 -17.94 7.23
CA GLY A 50 -1.00 -18.95 8.15
C GLY A 50 -1.68 -18.93 9.51
N LEU A 51 -2.03 -17.76 10.07
CA LEU A 51 -2.79 -17.66 11.32
C LEU A 51 -4.21 -18.24 11.19
N ILE A 52 -4.84 -18.12 10.02
CA ILE A 52 -6.17 -18.68 9.75
C ILE A 52 -6.10 -20.20 9.57
N GLN A 53 -5.14 -20.71 8.78
CA GLN A 53 -5.07 -22.14 8.45
C GLN A 53 -4.38 -22.98 9.52
N GLU A 54 -3.23 -22.54 9.99
CA GLU A 54 -2.35 -23.33 10.89
C GLU A 54 -2.42 -22.85 12.34
N GLY A 55 -2.89 -21.62 12.57
CA GLY A 55 -2.79 -20.95 13.87
C GLY A 55 -1.35 -20.61 14.24
N LEU A 56 -1.14 -20.27 15.49
CA LEU A 56 0.17 -20.02 16.10
C LEU A 56 0.53 -21.18 17.03
N THR A 57 1.42 -22.06 16.58
CA THR A 57 1.85 -23.21 17.36
C THR A 57 2.99 -22.81 18.31
N LEU A 58 2.72 -22.85 19.61
CA LEU A 58 3.69 -22.65 20.68
C LEU A 58 4.37 -23.99 21.01
N LYS A 59 5.48 -24.27 20.32
CA LYS A 59 6.18 -25.59 20.45
C LYS A 59 6.56 -25.96 21.89
N PHE A 60 6.89 -24.95 22.73
CA PHE A 60 7.25 -25.16 24.14
C PHE A 60 6.06 -25.58 25.02
N ALA A 61 4.82 -25.23 24.61
CA ALA A 61 3.60 -25.55 25.34
C ALA A 61 2.77 -26.67 24.68
N GLY A 62 3.14 -27.09 23.47
CA GLY A 62 2.38 -28.09 22.70
C GLY A 62 0.96 -27.64 22.30
N VAL A 63 0.70 -26.30 22.30
CA VAL A 63 -0.63 -25.75 22.07
C VAL A 63 -0.60 -24.93 20.80
N THR A 64 -1.66 -25.03 19.98
CA THR A 64 -1.89 -24.17 18.83
C THR A 64 -3.00 -23.16 19.15
N LEU A 65 -2.68 -21.87 19.05
CA LEU A 65 -3.61 -20.77 19.27
C LEU A 65 -4.24 -20.35 17.93
N TYR A 66 -5.55 -20.28 17.89
CA TYR A 66 -6.30 -19.71 16.79
C TYR A 66 -6.86 -18.34 17.19
N PHE A 67 -6.85 -17.41 16.26
CA PHE A 67 -7.27 -16.04 16.49
C PHE A 67 -8.50 -15.71 15.66
N SER A 68 -9.39 -14.89 16.22
CA SER A 68 -10.51 -14.34 15.45
C SER A 68 -10.01 -13.39 14.34
N VAL A 69 -10.77 -13.24 13.28
CA VAL A 69 -10.40 -12.36 12.14
C VAL A 69 -10.12 -10.90 12.57
N PRO A 70 -10.89 -10.28 13.47
CA PRO A 70 -10.53 -8.96 14.00
C PRO A 70 -9.16 -8.92 14.68
N ALA A 71 -8.82 -9.95 15.47
CA ALA A 71 -7.51 -10.04 16.11
C ALA A 71 -6.39 -10.20 15.08
N ILE A 72 -6.57 -11.05 14.07
CA ILE A 72 -5.62 -11.23 12.95
C ILE A 72 -5.43 -9.89 12.22
N THR A 73 -6.51 -9.16 11.95
CA THR A 73 -6.46 -7.84 11.31
C THR A 73 -5.61 -6.86 12.11
N VAL A 74 -5.82 -6.76 13.41
CA VAL A 74 -5.04 -5.87 14.29
C VAL A 74 -3.57 -6.29 14.31
N ILE A 75 -3.27 -7.58 14.47
CA ILE A 75 -1.90 -8.11 14.45
C ILE A 75 -1.20 -7.72 13.14
N CYS A 76 -1.85 -7.94 12.02
CA CYS A 76 -1.31 -7.65 10.69
C CYS A 76 -1.03 -6.16 10.48
N ILE A 77 -1.95 -5.28 10.89
CA ILE A 77 -1.75 -3.83 10.82
C ILE A 77 -0.59 -3.40 11.72
N ILE A 78 -0.50 -3.93 12.93
CA ILE A 78 0.63 -3.65 13.84
C ILE A 78 1.96 -4.07 13.21
N ILE A 79 2.03 -5.23 12.58
CA ILE A 79 3.24 -5.70 11.89
C ILE A 79 3.63 -4.72 10.78
N GLY A 80 2.69 -4.28 9.94
CA GLY A 80 2.97 -3.29 8.91
C GLY A 80 3.46 -1.96 9.49
N ILE A 81 2.84 -1.47 10.58
CA ILE A 81 3.27 -0.27 11.28
C ILE A 81 4.70 -0.44 11.83
N ILE A 82 5.01 -1.58 12.45
CA ILE A 82 6.35 -1.85 12.99
C ILE A 82 7.40 -1.84 11.88
N ILE A 83 7.13 -2.47 10.74
CA ILE A 83 8.05 -2.45 9.59
C ILE A 83 8.25 -1.01 9.12
N GLY A 84 7.18 -0.24 8.99
CA GLY A 84 7.26 1.19 8.64
C GLY A 84 8.05 2.01 9.66
N ILE A 85 7.84 1.79 10.97
CA ILE A 85 8.62 2.45 12.04
C ILE A 85 10.11 2.12 11.92
N VAL A 86 10.45 0.86 11.65
CA VAL A 86 11.85 0.43 11.47
C VAL A 86 12.46 1.15 10.27
N ASN A 87 11.79 1.17 9.12
CA ASN A 87 12.24 1.92 7.94
C ASN A 87 12.44 3.40 8.26
N GLY A 88 11.41 4.04 8.82
CA GLY A 88 11.47 5.45 9.18
C GLY A 88 12.55 5.78 10.22
N ALA A 89 12.79 4.89 11.18
CA ALA A 89 13.83 5.06 12.19
C ALA A 89 15.25 4.97 11.58
N LEU A 90 15.49 3.99 10.72
CA LEU A 90 16.77 3.85 10.02
C LEU A 90 17.04 5.05 9.10
N ILE A 91 16.03 5.54 8.41
CA ILE A 91 16.17 6.71 7.54
C ILE A 91 16.39 7.98 8.37
N ALA A 92 15.55 8.23 9.36
CA ALA A 92 15.56 9.49 10.09
C ALA A 92 16.70 9.60 11.11
N LYS A 93 16.97 8.54 11.88
CA LYS A 93 17.98 8.56 12.96
C LYS A 93 19.36 8.14 12.47
N CYS A 94 19.45 7.09 11.63
CA CYS A 94 20.73 6.62 11.08
C CYS A 94 21.13 7.38 9.81
N LYS A 95 20.26 8.26 9.30
CA LYS A 95 20.47 9.08 8.07
C LYS A 95 20.82 8.25 6.85
N LEU A 96 20.26 7.04 6.76
CA LEU A 96 20.43 6.17 5.60
C LEU A 96 19.53 6.64 4.46
N ALA A 97 19.97 6.43 3.22
CA ALA A 97 19.19 6.77 2.05
C ALA A 97 17.87 5.95 2.02
N PRO A 98 16.71 6.59 1.86
CA PRO A 98 15.40 5.91 1.87
C PRO A 98 15.32 4.73 0.92
N PHE A 99 15.84 4.88 -0.29
CA PHE A 99 15.88 3.83 -1.30
C PHE A 99 16.61 2.56 -0.80
N ILE A 100 17.78 2.71 -0.16
CA ILE A 100 18.58 1.58 0.31
C ILE A 100 17.86 0.83 1.44
N VAL A 101 17.30 1.58 2.40
CA VAL A 101 16.59 0.99 3.55
C VAL A 101 15.37 0.20 3.06
N THR A 102 14.53 0.83 2.26
CA THR A 102 13.27 0.22 1.81
C THR A 102 13.50 -0.92 0.81
N LEU A 103 14.55 -0.85 -0.02
CA LEU A 103 14.98 -1.96 -0.86
C LEU A 103 15.43 -3.16 0.01
N GLY A 104 16.25 -2.92 1.02
CA GLY A 104 16.65 -3.96 1.98
C GLY A 104 15.44 -4.59 2.67
N THR A 105 14.50 -3.78 3.15
CA THR A 105 13.26 -4.25 3.77
C THR A 105 12.38 -5.01 2.79
N MET A 106 12.36 -4.64 1.51
CA MET A 106 11.65 -5.36 0.46
C MET A 106 12.15 -6.80 0.34
N TYR A 107 13.48 -7.00 0.28
CA TYR A 107 14.06 -8.36 0.23
C TYR A 107 13.83 -9.14 1.51
N ILE A 108 13.97 -8.51 2.69
CA ILE A 108 13.67 -9.14 3.99
C ILE A 108 12.21 -9.57 4.05
N GLY A 109 11.28 -8.69 3.68
CA GLY A 109 9.84 -8.98 3.65
C GLY A 109 9.50 -10.16 2.73
N ARG A 110 10.07 -10.20 1.52
CA ARG A 110 9.91 -11.34 0.59
C ARG A 110 10.50 -12.62 1.16
N GLY A 111 11.70 -12.55 1.73
CA GLY A 111 12.34 -13.71 2.37
C GLY A 111 11.48 -14.28 3.50
N LEU A 112 11.00 -13.43 4.41
CA LEU A 112 10.13 -13.84 5.52
C LEU A 112 8.78 -14.40 5.04
N ALA A 113 8.18 -13.83 3.98
CA ALA A 113 6.96 -14.36 3.38
C ALA A 113 7.16 -15.77 2.85
N ASN A 114 8.28 -16.04 2.17
CA ASN A 114 8.63 -17.39 1.69
C ASN A 114 8.94 -18.35 2.83
N ILE A 115 9.69 -17.93 3.85
CA ILE A 115 10.02 -18.76 5.03
C ILE A 115 8.75 -19.19 5.76
N ARG A 116 7.72 -18.31 5.84
CA ARG A 116 6.46 -18.60 6.56
C ARG A 116 5.74 -19.85 6.05
N SER A 117 5.86 -20.20 4.79
CA SER A 117 5.18 -21.33 4.17
C SER A 117 6.10 -22.32 3.44
N GLY A 118 7.42 -22.12 3.52
CA GLY A 118 8.37 -22.90 2.70
C GLY A 118 8.19 -22.65 1.20
N GLY A 119 7.78 -21.45 0.80
CA GLY A 119 7.52 -21.07 -0.59
C GLY A 119 6.14 -21.48 -1.13
N ASN A 120 5.31 -22.16 -0.33
CA ASN A 120 3.99 -22.63 -0.74
C ASN A 120 2.92 -21.54 -0.58
N THR A 121 1.79 -21.74 -1.23
CA THR A 121 0.60 -20.89 -1.14
C THR A 121 -0.34 -21.45 -0.08
N PHE A 122 -0.83 -20.60 0.82
CA PHE A 122 -2.00 -20.94 1.63
C PHE A 122 -3.24 -20.75 0.77
N SER A 123 -3.92 -21.84 0.42
CA SER A 123 -5.12 -21.86 -0.43
C SER A 123 -6.39 -22.02 0.40
N SER A 124 -7.53 -21.58 -0.14
CA SER A 124 -8.85 -21.77 0.48
C SER A 124 -8.96 -21.19 1.90
N ILE A 125 -8.50 -19.94 2.09
CA ILE A 125 -8.49 -19.24 3.38
C ILE A 125 -9.91 -18.78 3.75
N LYS A 126 -10.77 -19.71 4.21
CA LYS A 126 -12.14 -19.39 4.65
C LYS A 126 -12.28 -19.33 6.16
N GLY A 127 -11.36 -19.95 6.87
CA GLY A 127 -11.46 -20.20 8.31
C GLY A 127 -12.42 -21.35 8.64
N GLN A 128 -12.56 -21.66 9.91
CA GLN A 128 -13.42 -22.72 10.45
C GLN A 128 -14.26 -22.14 11.59
N GLU A 129 -15.57 -22.39 11.58
CA GLU A 129 -16.48 -21.91 12.64
C GLU A 129 -16.09 -22.44 14.02
N ALA A 130 -15.68 -23.72 14.10
CA ALA A 130 -15.23 -24.35 15.33
C ALA A 130 -14.01 -23.65 15.98
N LEU A 131 -13.21 -22.93 15.19
CA LEU A 131 -12.01 -22.20 15.64
C LEU A 131 -12.28 -20.69 15.81
N GLY A 132 -13.48 -20.21 15.49
CA GLY A 132 -13.85 -18.80 15.59
C GLY A 132 -13.08 -17.87 14.67
N ASN A 133 -12.45 -18.40 13.59
CA ASN A 133 -11.57 -17.64 12.69
C ASN A 133 -12.18 -17.41 11.29
N VAL A 134 -13.51 -17.48 11.18
CA VAL A 134 -14.28 -17.16 9.96
C VAL A 134 -14.48 -15.67 9.81
N GLY A 135 -14.74 -15.21 8.56
CA GLY A 135 -15.17 -13.84 8.27
C GLY A 135 -14.16 -13.01 7.50
N ILE A 136 -12.95 -13.52 7.19
CA ILE A 136 -11.94 -12.77 6.41
C ILE A 136 -12.46 -12.37 5.02
N MET A 137 -13.35 -13.18 4.45
CA MET A 137 -13.97 -12.92 3.14
C MET A 137 -14.86 -11.66 3.13
N GLN A 138 -15.18 -11.08 4.30
CA GLN A 138 -15.89 -9.81 4.38
C GLN A 138 -15.09 -8.67 3.74
N PHE A 139 -13.76 -8.75 3.70
CA PHE A 139 -12.91 -7.77 3.00
C PHE A 139 -13.08 -7.82 1.46
N ASP A 140 -13.62 -8.90 0.88
CA ASP A 140 -14.01 -8.98 -0.53
C ASP A 140 -15.52 -8.82 -0.75
N SER A 141 -16.32 -8.58 0.29
CA SER A 141 -17.76 -8.42 0.15
C SER A 141 -18.11 -7.12 -0.60
N ARG A 142 -19.36 -7.08 -1.05
CA ARG A 142 -19.95 -5.92 -1.71
C ARG A 142 -21.12 -5.41 -0.87
N VAL A 143 -21.28 -4.11 -0.81
CA VAL A 143 -22.37 -3.45 -0.08
C VAL A 143 -23.26 -2.67 -1.06
N PHE A 144 -24.47 -2.33 -0.63
CA PHE A 144 -25.47 -1.64 -1.45
C PHE A 144 -25.88 -2.39 -2.72
N ALA A 145 -25.92 -3.73 -2.66
CA ALA A 145 -26.48 -4.54 -3.74
C ALA A 145 -28.02 -4.41 -3.74
N VAL A 146 -28.60 -3.80 -4.78
CA VAL A 146 -30.05 -3.55 -4.90
C VAL A 146 -30.48 -3.65 -6.38
N GLY A 147 -31.61 -4.28 -6.65
CA GLY A 147 -32.30 -4.20 -7.94
C GLY A 147 -31.46 -4.63 -9.16
N GLY A 148 -30.64 -5.69 -9.02
CA GLY A 148 -29.75 -6.16 -10.10
C GLY A 148 -28.38 -5.48 -10.17
N PHE A 149 -28.14 -4.43 -9.37
CA PHE A 149 -26.81 -3.86 -9.18
C PHE A 149 -26.00 -4.74 -8.22
N PRO A 150 -24.80 -5.21 -8.61
CA PRO A 150 -24.02 -6.18 -7.82
C PRO A 150 -23.35 -5.61 -6.56
N GLY A 151 -23.57 -4.34 -6.25
CA GLY A 151 -23.00 -3.66 -5.10
C GLY A 151 -21.57 -3.12 -5.32
N ILE A 152 -21.13 -2.27 -4.40
CA ILE A 152 -19.79 -1.63 -4.43
C ILE A 152 -18.83 -2.49 -3.61
N PRO A 153 -17.61 -2.80 -4.11
CA PRO A 153 -16.60 -3.52 -3.35
C PRO A 153 -16.20 -2.76 -2.08
N ILE A 154 -16.11 -3.45 -0.94
CA ILE A 154 -15.65 -2.84 0.32
C ILE A 154 -14.27 -2.18 0.17
N ALA A 155 -13.36 -2.77 -0.61
CA ALA A 155 -12.06 -2.18 -0.89
C ALA A 155 -12.15 -0.75 -1.45
N ALA A 156 -13.11 -0.49 -2.36
CA ALA A 156 -13.32 0.84 -2.92
C ALA A 156 -13.84 1.83 -1.87
N ILE A 157 -14.72 1.38 -0.98
CA ILE A 157 -15.24 2.21 0.12
C ILE A 157 -14.12 2.53 1.11
N LEU A 158 -13.32 1.53 1.50
CA LEU A 158 -12.14 1.73 2.36
C LEU A 158 -11.17 2.73 1.75
N PHE A 159 -10.91 2.61 0.44
CA PHE A 159 -10.07 3.57 -0.27
C PHE A 159 -10.60 5.01 -0.17
N LEU A 160 -11.89 5.22 -0.44
CA LEU A 160 -12.49 6.56 -0.36
C LEU A 160 -12.46 7.12 1.05
N ILE A 161 -12.79 6.33 2.07
CA ILE A 161 -12.73 6.74 3.47
C ILE A 161 -11.29 7.14 3.84
N LEU A 162 -10.30 6.29 3.51
CA LEU A 162 -8.90 6.59 3.78
C LEU A 162 -8.41 7.82 3.00
N ALA A 163 -8.84 8.00 1.76
CA ALA A 163 -8.50 9.17 0.97
C ALA A 163 -9.03 10.46 1.59
N VAL A 164 -10.28 10.46 2.10
CA VAL A 164 -10.87 11.61 2.79
C VAL A 164 -10.12 11.92 4.09
N ILE A 165 -9.86 10.89 4.92
CA ILE A 165 -9.09 11.05 6.17
C ILE A 165 -7.69 11.57 5.87
N ALA A 166 -6.98 10.97 4.92
CA ALA A 166 -5.64 11.36 4.55
C ALA A 166 -5.61 12.79 3.98
N ALA A 167 -6.57 13.17 3.12
CA ALA A 167 -6.66 14.52 2.59
C ALA A 167 -6.91 15.55 3.72
N PHE A 168 -7.76 15.21 4.68
CA PHE A 168 -7.98 16.05 5.86
C PHE A 168 -6.70 16.18 6.70
N VAL A 169 -6.04 15.07 6.99
CA VAL A 169 -4.77 15.06 7.76
C VAL A 169 -3.71 15.90 7.04
N LEU A 170 -3.55 15.75 5.73
CA LEU A 170 -2.55 16.49 4.96
C LEU A 170 -2.83 18.00 4.93
N LYS A 171 -4.10 18.40 4.75
CA LYS A 171 -4.46 19.82 4.54
C LYS A 171 -4.79 20.59 5.82
N LYS A 172 -5.24 19.91 6.87
CA LYS A 172 -5.87 20.54 8.04
C LYS A 172 -5.18 20.27 9.36
N THR A 173 -4.12 19.47 9.39
CA THR A 173 -3.40 19.15 10.64
C THR A 173 -1.96 19.68 10.64
N PRO A 174 -1.37 19.93 11.81
CA PRO A 174 0.04 20.29 11.93
C PRO A 174 0.96 19.25 11.31
N PHE A 175 0.61 17.95 11.37
CA PHE A 175 1.39 16.88 10.76
C PHE A 175 1.53 17.09 9.24
N GLY A 176 0.43 17.40 8.53
CA GLY A 176 0.46 17.68 7.10
C GLY A 176 1.38 18.87 6.75
N TRP A 177 1.26 19.97 7.52
CA TRP A 177 2.14 21.13 7.32
C TRP A 177 3.61 20.80 7.59
N HIS A 178 3.90 19.99 8.62
CA HIS A 178 5.26 19.58 8.93
C HIS A 178 5.89 18.77 7.82
N ILE A 179 5.17 17.79 7.24
CA ILE A 179 5.74 16.94 6.17
C ILE A 179 5.96 17.72 4.87
N LEU A 180 5.08 18.66 4.53
CA LEU A 180 5.28 19.58 3.39
C LEU A 180 6.51 20.47 3.61
N ALA A 181 6.67 21.03 4.81
CA ALA A 181 7.84 21.84 5.15
C ALA A 181 9.14 21.03 5.12
N ILE A 182 9.15 19.79 5.65
CA ILE A 182 10.29 18.88 5.61
C ILE A 182 10.71 18.59 4.18
N GLY A 183 9.75 18.25 3.31
CA GLY A 183 10.04 17.98 1.91
C GLY A 183 10.50 19.20 1.11
N GLY A 184 10.03 20.41 1.48
CA GLY A 184 10.49 21.64 0.86
C GLY A 184 11.92 21.99 1.23
N ASN A 185 12.26 21.97 2.51
CA ASN A 185 13.61 22.17 3.02
C ASN A 185 13.76 21.60 4.43
N GLU A 186 14.37 20.42 4.55
CA GLU A 186 14.54 19.74 5.83
C GLU A 186 15.34 20.60 6.84
N LYS A 187 16.39 21.28 6.38
CA LYS A 187 17.23 22.11 7.28
C LYS A 187 16.44 23.29 7.85
N ALA A 188 15.69 23.98 7.01
CA ALA A 188 14.84 25.09 7.45
C ALA A 188 13.72 24.60 8.38
N ALA A 189 13.05 23.48 8.07
CA ALA A 189 12.04 22.87 8.92
C ALA A 189 12.60 22.53 10.31
N ARG A 190 13.81 21.98 10.39
CA ARG A 190 14.50 21.66 11.64
C ARG A 190 14.82 22.92 12.46
N LEU A 191 15.31 23.98 11.81
CA LEU A 191 15.58 25.27 12.46
C LEU A 191 14.31 25.95 12.99
N SER A 192 13.17 25.71 12.34
CA SER A 192 11.84 26.17 12.77
C SER A 192 11.24 25.33 13.90
N GLY A 193 12.00 24.38 14.49
CA GLY A 193 11.56 23.57 15.64
C GLY A 193 10.73 22.34 15.26
N ILE A 194 10.58 22.01 13.98
CA ILE A 194 9.85 20.80 13.55
C ILE A 194 10.68 19.55 13.90
N LYS A 195 10.05 18.59 14.59
CA LYS A 195 10.66 17.29 14.93
C LYS A 195 10.70 16.39 13.68
N VAL A 196 11.73 16.60 12.82
CA VAL A 196 11.85 15.94 11.52
C VAL A 196 11.83 14.42 11.66
N GLU A 197 12.64 13.87 12.59
CA GLU A 197 12.76 12.42 12.78
C GLU A 197 11.40 11.77 13.11
N LYS A 198 10.63 12.40 14.02
CA LYS A 198 9.32 11.90 14.41
C LYS A 198 8.35 11.87 13.22
N ASN A 199 8.35 12.94 12.42
CA ASN A 199 7.45 13.04 11.27
C ASN A 199 7.81 12.02 10.18
N ILE A 200 9.10 11.82 9.89
CA ILE A 200 9.55 10.79 8.93
C ILE A 200 9.14 9.39 9.42
N ILE A 201 9.37 9.05 10.69
CA ILE A 201 8.97 7.75 11.24
C ILE A 201 7.46 7.53 11.10
N LEU A 202 6.65 8.54 11.40
CA LEU A 202 5.19 8.45 11.28
C LEU A 202 4.74 8.26 9.82
N VAL A 203 5.38 8.92 8.87
CA VAL A 203 5.09 8.79 7.43
C VAL A 203 5.31 7.34 6.97
N TYR A 204 6.44 6.73 7.31
CA TYR A 204 6.70 5.33 6.96
C TYR A 204 5.79 4.36 7.73
N ALA A 205 5.42 4.67 8.98
CA ALA A 205 4.45 3.89 9.74
C ALA A 205 3.07 3.87 9.06
N ILE A 206 2.62 5.01 8.52
CA ILE A 206 1.38 5.12 7.73
C ILE A 206 1.49 4.29 6.44
N SER A 207 2.62 4.36 5.73
CA SER A 207 2.88 3.56 4.53
C SER A 207 2.79 2.05 4.83
N GLY A 208 3.42 1.60 5.92
CA GLY A 208 3.34 0.21 6.37
C GLY A 208 1.93 -0.23 6.76
N ALA A 209 1.15 0.64 7.42
CA ALA A 209 -0.25 0.36 7.76
C ALA A 209 -1.13 0.21 6.51
N CYS A 210 -0.97 1.09 5.52
CA CYS A 210 -1.67 1.01 4.23
C CYS A 210 -1.32 -0.30 3.50
N SER A 211 -0.05 -0.69 3.50
CA SER A 211 0.43 -1.93 2.90
C SER A 211 -0.17 -3.16 3.59
N ALA A 212 -0.21 -3.17 4.92
CA ALA A 212 -0.82 -4.25 5.69
C ALA A 212 -2.32 -4.40 5.41
N LEU A 213 -3.05 -3.29 5.35
CA LEU A 213 -4.47 -3.30 5.02
C LEU A 213 -4.71 -3.91 3.64
N ILE A 214 -3.92 -3.53 2.64
CA ILE A 214 -4.03 -4.11 1.30
C ILE A 214 -3.62 -5.57 1.26
N GLY A 215 -2.67 -6.01 2.09
CA GLY A 215 -2.35 -7.43 2.24
C GLY A 215 -3.55 -8.27 2.65
N LEU A 216 -4.32 -7.80 3.65
CA LEU A 216 -5.56 -8.46 4.11
C LEU A 216 -6.66 -8.44 3.05
N VAL A 217 -6.89 -7.29 2.41
CA VAL A 217 -7.89 -7.14 1.35
C VAL A 217 -7.58 -8.07 0.17
N THR A 218 -6.33 -8.10 -0.29
CA THR A 218 -5.92 -8.94 -1.42
C THR A 218 -6.03 -10.42 -1.10
N MET A 219 -5.62 -10.83 0.10
CA MET A 219 -5.78 -12.21 0.56
C MET A 219 -7.26 -12.64 0.53
N ALA A 220 -8.17 -11.79 1.00
CA ALA A 220 -9.60 -12.06 0.95
C ALA A 220 -10.12 -12.16 -0.49
N GLN A 221 -9.68 -11.25 -1.39
CA GLN A 221 -10.11 -11.23 -2.79
C GLN A 221 -9.72 -12.48 -3.57
N ILE A 222 -8.52 -13.02 -3.28
CA ILE A 222 -8.00 -14.22 -3.96
C ILE A 222 -8.41 -15.49 -3.21
N ALA A 223 -8.90 -15.36 -1.97
CA ALA A 223 -9.14 -16.47 -1.03
C ALA A 223 -7.88 -17.35 -0.81
N ALA A 224 -6.71 -16.75 -0.98
CA ALA A 224 -5.40 -17.41 -0.88
C ALA A 224 -4.32 -16.39 -0.49
N SER A 225 -3.20 -16.88 0.05
CA SER A 225 -2.01 -16.08 0.29
C SER A 225 -0.82 -16.68 -0.44
N HIS A 226 -0.19 -15.88 -1.28
CA HIS A 226 1.00 -16.26 -2.03
C HIS A 226 2.17 -15.35 -1.63
N PRO A 227 3.39 -15.90 -1.40
CA PRO A 227 4.52 -15.09 -0.92
C PRO A 227 4.94 -13.96 -1.88
N ASN A 228 4.67 -14.11 -3.18
CA ASN A 228 4.95 -13.07 -4.19
C ASN A 228 3.78 -12.11 -4.44
N THR A 229 2.69 -12.17 -3.67
CA THR A 229 1.61 -11.17 -3.76
C THR A 229 2.19 -9.77 -3.57
N GLY A 230 1.71 -8.83 -4.36
CA GLY A 230 2.19 -7.44 -4.32
C GLY A 230 3.55 -7.22 -5.00
N ASP A 231 4.06 -8.16 -5.78
CA ASP A 231 5.28 -7.94 -6.57
C ASP A 231 5.06 -6.83 -7.59
N THR A 232 6.00 -5.88 -7.68
CA THR A 232 5.95 -4.67 -8.52
C THR A 232 4.84 -3.67 -8.18
N TRP A 233 4.07 -3.85 -7.09
CA TRP A 233 3.00 -2.92 -6.73
C TRP A 233 3.52 -1.59 -6.19
N GLU A 234 4.73 -1.56 -5.66
CA GLU A 234 5.44 -0.32 -5.32
C GLU A 234 5.56 0.61 -6.53
N MET A 235 5.85 0.06 -7.71
CA MET A 235 5.95 0.85 -8.94
C MET A 235 4.59 1.43 -9.37
N ASN A 236 3.51 0.66 -9.23
CA ASN A 236 2.15 1.16 -9.53
C ASN A 236 1.75 2.26 -8.54
N ALA A 237 2.09 2.12 -7.25
CA ALA A 237 1.82 3.13 -6.24
C ALA A 237 2.60 4.43 -6.51
N ILE A 238 3.91 4.33 -6.81
CA ILE A 238 4.73 5.49 -7.19
C ILE A 238 4.16 6.17 -8.44
N ALA A 239 3.84 5.39 -9.48
CA ALA A 239 3.28 5.91 -10.71
C ALA A 239 1.95 6.65 -10.46
N ALA A 240 1.05 6.10 -9.64
CA ALA A 240 -0.20 6.76 -9.28
C ALA A 240 0.04 8.10 -8.56
N VAL A 241 1.01 8.15 -7.64
CA VAL A 241 1.33 9.35 -6.87
C VAL A 241 1.96 10.43 -7.75
N VAL A 242 2.90 10.05 -8.63
CA VAL A 242 3.59 10.99 -9.53
C VAL A 242 2.66 11.51 -10.61
N LEU A 243 1.89 10.62 -11.27
CA LEU A 243 0.83 11.03 -12.22
C LEU A 243 -0.23 11.91 -11.55
N GLY A 244 -0.45 11.73 -10.26
CA GLY A 244 -1.31 12.59 -9.43
C GLY A 244 -0.71 13.95 -9.11
N GLY A 245 0.50 14.29 -9.60
CA GLY A 245 1.15 15.58 -9.44
C GLY A 245 1.88 15.77 -8.11
N THR A 246 2.21 14.68 -7.39
CA THR A 246 3.11 14.75 -6.24
C THR A 246 4.56 14.77 -6.72
N SER A 247 5.33 15.76 -6.28
CA SER A 247 6.71 15.95 -6.71
C SER A 247 7.67 14.96 -6.07
N MET A 248 8.45 14.28 -6.88
CA MET A 248 9.51 13.35 -6.41
C MET A 248 10.63 14.05 -5.62
N ALA A 249 10.78 15.36 -5.75
CA ALA A 249 11.74 16.12 -4.94
C ALA A 249 11.21 16.50 -3.56
N GLY A 250 9.94 16.20 -3.26
CA GLY A 250 9.28 16.53 -2.01
C GLY A 250 8.64 17.92 -1.98
N GLY A 251 8.00 18.22 -0.87
CA GLY A 251 7.39 19.52 -0.55
C GLY A 251 6.05 19.81 -1.23
N VAL A 252 5.68 19.07 -2.26
CA VAL A 252 4.44 19.28 -3.02
C VAL A 252 3.73 17.95 -3.26
N GLY A 253 2.43 17.91 -2.99
CA GLY A 253 1.59 16.74 -3.27
C GLY A 253 0.19 16.88 -2.69
N THR A 254 -0.75 16.11 -3.24
CA THR A 254 -2.14 16.08 -2.78
C THR A 254 -2.71 14.67 -2.85
N ILE A 255 -3.52 14.31 -1.87
CA ILE A 255 -4.23 13.02 -1.88
C ILE A 255 -5.27 12.96 -3.02
N GLY A 256 -5.92 14.08 -3.34
CA GLY A 256 -6.85 14.13 -4.49
C GLY A 256 -6.16 13.80 -5.81
N GLY A 257 -4.93 14.32 -6.01
CA GLY A 257 -4.10 13.95 -7.14
C GLY A 257 -3.79 12.45 -7.17
N THR A 258 -3.36 11.89 -6.05
CA THR A 258 -3.10 10.44 -5.92
C THR A 258 -4.33 9.60 -6.26
N VAL A 259 -5.52 10.01 -5.83
CA VAL A 259 -6.78 9.33 -6.20
C VAL A 259 -6.95 9.29 -7.72
N ILE A 260 -6.79 10.43 -8.39
CA ILE A 260 -6.87 10.52 -9.86
C ILE A 260 -5.79 9.62 -10.51
N GLY A 261 -4.55 9.70 -10.04
CA GLY A 261 -3.45 8.88 -10.55
C GLY A 261 -3.70 7.37 -10.36
N ALA A 262 -4.29 6.96 -9.22
CA ALA A 262 -4.67 5.57 -8.99
C ALA A 262 -5.74 5.10 -9.99
N PHE A 263 -6.72 5.93 -10.32
CA PHE A 263 -7.69 5.63 -11.38
C PHE A 263 -7.01 5.47 -12.74
N VAL A 264 -6.09 6.38 -13.10
CA VAL A 264 -5.35 6.31 -14.37
C VAL A 264 -4.56 5.00 -14.45
N ILE A 265 -3.78 4.66 -13.42
CA ILE A 265 -2.98 3.42 -13.39
C ILE A 265 -3.89 2.18 -13.41
N GLY A 266 -4.98 2.17 -12.64
CA GLY A 266 -5.93 1.07 -12.60
C GLY A 266 -6.59 0.83 -13.98
N ILE A 267 -7.06 1.89 -14.62
CA ILE A 267 -7.67 1.81 -15.96
C ILE A 267 -6.66 1.33 -17.01
N ILE A 268 -5.42 1.83 -16.97
CA ILE A 268 -4.35 1.39 -17.89
C ILE A 268 -4.07 -0.11 -17.69
N ASN A 269 -3.88 -0.57 -16.43
CA ASN A 269 -3.57 -1.97 -16.14
C ASN A 269 -4.72 -2.91 -16.56
N ASP A 270 -5.93 -2.61 -16.16
CA ASP A 270 -7.09 -3.44 -16.47
C ASP A 270 -7.47 -3.35 -17.96
N GLY A 271 -7.34 -2.17 -18.57
CA GLY A 271 -7.53 -1.96 -19.98
C GLY A 271 -6.57 -2.81 -20.83
N MET A 272 -5.28 -2.80 -20.49
CA MET A 272 -4.29 -3.65 -21.18
C MET A 272 -4.61 -5.14 -21.02
N THR A 273 -5.00 -5.57 -19.82
CA THR A 273 -5.39 -6.96 -19.55
C THR A 273 -6.62 -7.37 -20.35
N MET A 274 -7.65 -6.53 -20.40
CA MET A 274 -8.88 -6.78 -21.18
C MET A 274 -8.64 -6.76 -22.69
N CYS A 275 -7.65 -6.01 -23.16
CA CYS A 275 -7.21 -6.02 -24.57
C CYS A 275 -6.30 -7.21 -24.91
N GLY A 276 -6.04 -8.13 -23.97
CA GLY A 276 -5.19 -9.30 -24.20
C GLY A 276 -3.68 -8.96 -24.32
N VAL A 277 -3.26 -7.80 -23.85
CA VAL A 277 -1.84 -7.42 -23.82
C VAL A 277 -1.10 -8.29 -22.82
N SER A 278 -0.02 -8.97 -23.27
CA SER A 278 0.76 -9.86 -22.40
C SER A 278 1.37 -9.12 -21.22
N GLU A 279 1.54 -9.80 -20.08
CA GLU A 279 2.16 -9.23 -18.87
C GLU A 279 3.54 -8.62 -19.11
N PHE A 280 4.29 -9.17 -20.07
CA PHE A 280 5.61 -8.65 -20.45
C PHE A 280 5.51 -7.25 -21.05
N TRP A 281 4.60 -7.04 -22.00
CA TRP A 281 4.35 -5.73 -22.59
C TRP A 281 3.75 -4.74 -21.59
N GLN A 282 2.90 -5.22 -20.67
CA GLN A 282 2.37 -4.38 -19.59
C GLN A 282 3.50 -3.81 -18.71
N LYS A 283 4.54 -4.61 -18.39
CA LYS A 283 5.72 -4.13 -17.63
C LYS A 283 6.49 -3.06 -18.41
N VAL A 284 6.69 -3.23 -19.73
CA VAL A 284 7.34 -2.22 -20.58
C VAL A 284 6.55 -0.91 -20.62
N ILE A 285 5.24 -0.99 -20.85
CA ILE A 285 4.37 0.19 -20.93
C ILE A 285 4.35 0.94 -19.60
N LYS A 286 4.24 0.21 -18.47
CA LYS A 286 4.30 0.81 -17.12
C LYS A 286 5.62 1.55 -16.89
N GLY A 287 6.74 0.95 -17.26
CA GLY A 287 8.06 1.60 -17.17
C GLY A 287 8.12 2.91 -17.98
N LEU A 288 7.60 2.91 -19.20
CA LEU A 288 7.54 4.10 -20.04
C LEU A 288 6.62 5.18 -19.42
N VAL A 289 5.45 4.80 -18.89
CA VAL A 289 4.52 5.73 -18.23
C VAL A 289 5.18 6.40 -17.03
N ILE A 290 5.92 5.63 -16.19
CA ILE A 290 6.63 6.18 -15.03
C ILE A 290 7.70 7.19 -15.47
N ILE A 291 8.52 6.82 -16.47
CA ILE A 291 9.56 7.71 -16.99
C ILE A 291 8.95 9.01 -17.52
N LEU A 292 7.88 8.91 -18.32
CA LEU A 292 7.19 10.08 -18.87
C LEU A 292 6.61 10.96 -17.76
N ALA A 293 6.00 10.37 -16.73
CA ALA A 293 5.45 11.11 -15.60
C ALA A 293 6.54 11.91 -14.86
N VAL A 294 7.70 11.28 -14.59
CA VAL A 294 8.83 11.95 -13.93
C VAL A 294 9.44 13.03 -14.81
N LEU A 295 9.55 12.81 -16.13
CA LEU A 295 10.03 13.83 -17.07
C LEU A 295 9.11 15.05 -17.09
N ILE A 296 7.79 14.85 -17.08
CA ILE A 296 6.81 15.93 -17.04
C ILE A 296 6.94 16.73 -15.73
N ASP A 297 7.05 16.04 -14.57
CA ASP A 297 7.27 16.72 -13.27
C ASP A 297 8.55 17.56 -13.30
N GLN A 298 9.66 16.99 -13.76
CA GLN A 298 10.92 17.72 -13.87
C GLN A 298 10.84 18.94 -14.79
N PHE A 299 10.16 18.81 -15.94
CA PHE A 299 10.00 19.89 -16.88
C PHE A 299 9.14 21.04 -16.31
N GLN A 300 8.02 20.70 -15.65
CA GLN A 300 7.16 21.71 -15.00
C GLN A 300 7.92 22.47 -13.91
N ARG A 301 8.73 21.81 -13.12
CA ARG A 301 9.55 22.45 -12.08
C ARG A 301 10.61 23.38 -12.66
N ASN A 302 11.26 22.99 -13.76
CA ASN A 302 12.23 23.85 -14.43
C ASN A 302 11.60 25.12 -14.99
N LEU A 303 10.30 25.06 -15.39
CA LEU A 303 9.55 26.25 -15.83
C LEU A 303 9.17 27.17 -14.67
N GLN A 304 8.89 26.61 -13.47
CA GLN A 304 8.54 27.41 -12.28
C GLN A 304 9.76 28.04 -11.60
N ALA A 305 10.97 27.52 -11.86
CA ALA A 305 12.22 28.04 -11.31
C ALA A 305 12.83 29.19 -12.15
N LYS A 306 12.27 29.46 -13.32
CA LYS A 306 12.56 30.64 -14.17
C LYS A 306 11.58 31.76 -13.90
#